data_40eae4cce07a5190fbab4601d749bbb1
#
_entry.id   40eae4cce07a5190fbab4601d749bbb1
#
_cell.length_a   1.000
_cell.length_b   1.000
_cell.length_c   1.000
_cell.angle_alpha   90.00
_cell.angle_beta   90.00
_cell.angle_gamma   90.00
#
_symmetry.space_group_name_H-M   'P 1'
#
loop_
_entity.id
_entity.type
_entity.pdbx_description
1 polymer ?
#
loop_
_entity_poly.entity_id
_entity_poly.type
_entity_poly.pdbx_seq_one_letter_code
_entity_poly.pdbx_strand_id
1 'polypeptide(L)'
;RTPSLKFDLGAINSVLDRFFPAGFYYKTFMWPASMWMRYEQVIRHAAGLGRVADDHNDPDRYEKTHAHCDILVAGGGATGLMAALQAAKSGARVILADEQNEFGGWLLGEADIVIGDAPAFNWISDIVAELGAMPNVTLLRRTTVFGYLDHNYLTLNERVTDHLPSRPTHLPRQRLWKIRAKQVIIAQGAHERPLVFAGNDLPGVMLAGAVRTYINRYGVCPGQRTIVVCNNDDAYRTALDLHHSGALVVLTDLRENATGPLIRAVREAGIEILQ
;
A
#
# COMPACT_ATOMS: atom_id res chain seq x y z
N ARG A 1 -15.87 15.62 5.00
CA ARG A 1 -16.61 15.99 6.24
C ARG A 1 -16.67 17.49 6.35
N THR A 2 -17.85 18.04 6.46
CA THR A 2 -18.07 19.48 6.41
C THR A 2 -18.98 19.89 7.57
N PRO A 3 -18.67 20.92 8.37
CA PRO A 3 -17.51 21.82 8.24
C PRO A 3 -16.24 21.31 8.91
N SER A 4 -16.29 20.24 9.71
CA SER A 4 -15.12 19.71 10.44
C SER A 4 -15.20 18.21 10.67
N LEU A 5 -14.09 17.60 11.13
CA LEU A 5 -14.04 16.18 11.50
C LEU A 5 -14.92 15.83 12.70
N LYS A 6 -15.12 16.79 13.62
CA LYS A 6 -15.94 16.61 14.83
C LYS A 6 -17.43 16.80 14.56
N PHE A 7 -17.76 17.57 13.54
CA PHE A 7 -19.15 17.87 13.16
C PHE A 7 -19.27 17.77 11.64
N ASP A 8 -20.01 16.77 11.17
CA ASP A 8 -20.19 16.47 9.76
C ASP A 8 -21.66 16.54 9.38
N LEU A 9 -22.02 17.56 8.63
CA LEU A 9 -23.38 17.71 8.08
C LEU A 9 -23.75 16.53 7.16
N GLY A 10 -22.76 15.91 6.49
CA GLY A 10 -22.98 14.74 5.65
C GLY A 10 -23.43 13.49 6.43
N ALA A 11 -23.24 13.47 7.76
CA ALA A 11 -23.69 12.36 8.61
C ALA A 11 -25.24 12.20 8.62
N ILE A 12 -26.00 13.19 8.16
CA ILE A 12 -27.44 13.06 7.96
C ILE A 12 -27.78 11.94 6.96
N ASN A 13 -26.89 11.69 6.01
CA ASN A 13 -27.06 10.61 5.05
C ASN A 13 -27.03 9.21 5.73
N SER A 14 -26.29 9.07 6.83
CA SER A 14 -26.27 7.82 7.61
C SER A 14 -27.58 7.59 8.38
N VAL A 15 -28.31 8.66 8.71
CA VAL A 15 -29.64 8.55 9.32
C VAL A 15 -30.70 8.18 8.29
N LEU A 16 -30.47 8.58 7.05
CA LEU A 16 -31.37 8.35 5.92
C LEU A 16 -30.99 7.09 5.08
N ASP A 17 -30.01 6.34 5.50
CA ASP A 17 -29.42 5.22 4.73
C ASP A 17 -30.45 4.16 4.32
N ARG A 18 -31.44 3.87 5.17
CA ARG A 18 -32.53 2.96 4.86
C ARG A 18 -33.39 3.38 3.66
N PHE A 19 -33.36 4.68 3.30
CA PHE A 19 -34.06 5.22 2.14
C PHE A 19 -33.18 5.22 0.88
N PHE A 20 -31.88 4.93 1.02
CA PHE A 20 -30.91 4.88 -0.04
C PHE A 20 -30.38 3.45 -0.25
N PRO A 21 -31.24 2.49 -0.62
CA PRO A 21 -30.78 1.11 -0.87
C PRO A 21 -29.82 1.07 -2.06
N ALA A 22 -29.08 -0.01 -2.18
CA ALA A 22 -28.20 -0.24 -3.32
C ALA A 22 -28.96 -0.03 -4.64
N GLY A 23 -28.43 0.81 -5.52
CA GLY A 23 -29.04 1.18 -6.79
C GLY A 23 -30.02 2.38 -6.72
N PHE A 24 -30.21 3.04 -5.56
CA PHE A 24 -31.03 4.24 -5.48
C PHE A 24 -30.55 5.32 -6.47
N TYR A 25 -29.24 5.41 -6.67
CA TYR A 25 -28.58 6.32 -7.59
C TYR A 25 -29.15 6.23 -9.01
N TYR A 26 -29.29 5.02 -9.51
CA TYR A 26 -29.82 4.77 -10.86
C TYR A 26 -31.32 5.02 -10.97
N LYS A 27 -32.08 4.87 -9.89
CA LYS A 27 -33.53 5.06 -9.90
C LYS A 27 -33.92 6.51 -9.63
N THR A 28 -33.30 7.16 -8.64
CA THR A 28 -33.73 8.47 -8.15
C THR A 28 -33.25 9.61 -9.03
N PHE A 29 -31.99 9.55 -9.52
CA PHE A 29 -31.40 10.66 -10.26
C PHE A 29 -31.51 10.53 -11.78
N MET A 30 -32.09 9.45 -12.29
CA MET A 30 -32.32 9.28 -13.72
C MET A 30 -33.65 9.87 -14.20
N TRP A 31 -34.47 10.39 -13.32
CA TRP A 31 -35.74 11.00 -13.67
C TRP A 31 -35.88 12.42 -13.08
N PRO A 32 -36.29 13.44 -13.88
CA PRO A 32 -36.39 13.38 -15.35
C PRO A 32 -34.99 13.32 -16.01
N ALA A 33 -34.85 12.56 -17.07
CA ALA A 33 -33.56 12.32 -17.74
C ALA A 33 -32.84 13.62 -18.17
N SER A 34 -33.63 14.67 -18.50
CA SER A 34 -33.09 16.00 -18.86
C SER A 34 -32.33 16.69 -17.74
N MET A 35 -32.53 16.28 -16.49
CA MET A 35 -31.86 16.87 -15.33
C MET A 35 -30.58 16.11 -14.93
N TRP A 36 -30.29 15.00 -15.56
CA TRP A 36 -29.15 14.14 -15.19
C TRP A 36 -27.82 14.92 -15.06
N MET A 37 -27.49 15.74 -16.03
CA MET A 37 -26.24 16.49 -16.03
C MET A 37 -26.11 17.47 -14.84
N ARG A 38 -27.23 17.96 -14.31
CA ARG A 38 -27.25 18.80 -13.11
C ARG A 38 -27.11 17.96 -11.84
N TYR A 39 -27.80 16.84 -11.77
CA TYR A 39 -27.67 15.90 -10.65
C TYR A 39 -26.25 15.36 -10.56
N GLU A 40 -25.66 15.00 -11.69
CA GLU A 40 -24.28 14.49 -11.78
C GLU A 40 -23.27 15.48 -11.18
N GLN A 41 -23.37 16.76 -11.47
CA GLN A 41 -22.49 17.79 -10.93
C GLN A 41 -22.57 17.87 -9.41
N VAL A 42 -23.77 17.82 -8.84
CA VAL A 42 -23.96 17.87 -7.39
C VAL A 42 -23.39 16.60 -6.74
N ILE A 43 -23.67 15.45 -7.30
CA ILE A 43 -23.20 14.14 -6.80
C ILE A 43 -21.69 14.06 -6.88
N ARG A 44 -21.10 14.45 -8.01
CA ARG A 44 -19.65 14.51 -8.21
C ARG A 44 -18.98 15.41 -7.15
N HIS A 45 -19.56 16.59 -6.90
CA HIS A 45 -19.03 17.50 -5.88
C HIS A 45 -19.14 16.90 -4.47
N ALA A 46 -20.27 16.29 -4.15
CA ALA A 46 -20.50 15.64 -2.85
C ALA A 46 -19.57 14.43 -2.64
N ALA A 47 -19.26 13.69 -3.72
CA ALA A 47 -18.33 12.58 -3.71
C ALA A 47 -16.84 13.00 -3.72
N GLY A 48 -16.54 14.29 -3.84
CA GLY A 48 -15.17 14.80 -3.88
C GLY A 48 -14.38 14.44 -5.16
N LEU A 49 -15.07 14.09 -6.24
CA LEU A 49 -14.44 13.64 -7.50
C LEU A 49 -13.82 14.77 -8.33
N GLY A 50 -14.08 16.03 -7.98
CA GLY A 50 -13.54 17.20 -8.69
C GLY A 50 -14.11 17.37 -10.11
N ARG A 51 -13.38 18.11 -10.94
CA ARG A 51 -13.68 18.29 -12.36
C ARG A 51 -12.51 17.80 -13.19
N VAL A 52 -12.80 17.22 -14.35
CA VAL A 52 -11.79 16.94 -15.37
C VAL A 52 -11.30 18.28 -15.91
N ALA A 53 -9.98 18.46 -16.00
CA ALA A 53 -9.39 19.61 -16.65
C ALA A 53 -9.46 19.37 -18.17
N ASP A 54 -10.48 19.94 -18.83
CA ASP A 54 -10.74 19.83 -20.26
C ASP A 54 -10.35 21.11 -21.04
N ASP A 55 -9.96 22.14 -20.31
CA ASP A 55 -9.61 23.47 -20.82
C ASP A 55 -8.12 23.64 -21.11
N HIS A 56 -7.28 22.68 -20.74
CA HIS A 56 -5.83 22.74 -20.92
C HIS A 56 -5.29 21.41 -21.47
N ASN A 57 -4.36 21.51 -22.39
CA ASN A 57 -3.60 20.35 -22.85
C ASN A 57 -2.72 19.83 -21.70
N ASP A 58 -2.63 18.51 -21.58
CA ASP A 58 -1.72 17.86 -20.62
C ASP A 58 -0.26 18.18 -21.03
N PRO A 59 0.51 18.91 -20.23
CA PRO A 59 1.89 19.26 -20.55
C PRO A 59 2.86 18.09 -20.34
N ASP A 60 2.41 17.01 -19.71
CA ASP A 60 3.26 15.89 -19.34
C ASP A 60 3.57 14.98 -20.54
N ARG A 61 4.73 14.37 -20.52
CA ARG A 61 5.17 13.37 -21.48
C ARG A 61 4.98 11.98 -20.91
N TYR A 62 4.55 11.05 -21.77
CA TYR A 62 4.38 9.64 -21.43
C TYR A 62 5.16 8.80 -22.43
N GLU A 63 5.84 7.77 -21.95
CA GLU A 63 6.60 6.85 -22.78
C GLU A 63 6.00 5.45 -22.78
N LYS A 64 6.22 4.72 -23.88
CA LYS A 64 5.93 3.29 -24.00
C LYS A 64 7.22 2.58 -24.36
N THR A 65 7.61 1.62 -23.54
CA THR A 65 8.85 0.85 -23.71
C THR A 65 8.56 -0.63 -23.76
N HIS A 66 9.29 -1.34 -24.62
CA HIS A 66 9.18 -2.79 -24.74
C HIS A 66 10.46 -3.45 -24.22
N ALA A 67 10.32 -4.55 -23.50
CA ALA A 67 11.45 -5.33 -23.00
C ALA A 67 11.17 -6.83 -23.06
N HIS A 68 12.25 -7.59 -23.01
CA HIS A 68 12.21 -9.05 -22.91
C HIS A 68 13.17 -9.49 -21.81
N CYS A 69 12.73 -10.44 -20.99
CA CYS A 69 13.57 -11.06 -19.96
C CYS A 69 13.32 -12.57 -19.88
N ASP A 70 14.21 -13.26 -19.21
CA ASP A 70 14.02 -14.67 -18.92
C ASP A 70 13.08 -14.81 -17.72
N ILE A 71 13.28 -13.98 -16.67
CA ILE A 71 12.48 -14.00 -15.46
C ILE A 71 12.05 -12.56 -15.11
N LEU A 72 10.75 -12.35 -14.93
CA LEU A 72 10.21 -11.14 -14.30
C LEU A 72 9.76 -11.47 -12.88
N VAL A 73 10.23 -10.70 -11.91
CA VAL A 73 9.82 -10.80 -10.51
C VAL A 73 8.96 -9.59 -10.17
N ALA A 74 7.71 -9.83 -9.81
CA ALA A 74 6.74 -8.81 -9.40
C ALA A 74 6.66 -8.74 -7.87
N GLY A 75 7.20 -7.66 -7.31
CA GLY A 75 7.32 -7.43 -5.87
C GLY A 75 8.76 -7.60 -5.37
N GLY A 76 9.29 -6.57 -4.72
CA GLY A 76 10.66 -6.47 -4.23
C GLY A 76 10.79 -6.61 -2.71
N GLY A 77 9.88 -7.33 -2.06
CA GLY A 77 10.01 -7.77 -0.68
C GLY A 77 11.08 -8.86 -0.52
N ALA A 78 11.23 -9.43 0.68
CA ALA A 78 12.24 -10.46 0.98
C ALA A 78 12.24 -11.61 -0.04
N THR A 79 11.07 -12.16 -0.32
CA THR A 79 10.89 -13.27 -1.27
C THR A 79 11.31 -12.88 -2.68
N GLY A 80 10.87 -11.69 -3.14
CA GLY A 80 11.20 -11.21 -4.48
C GLY A 80 12.68 -10.90 -4.66
N LEU A 81 13.32 -10.30 -3.66
CA LEU A 81 14.77 -10.04 -3.67
C LEU A 81 15.56 -11.34 -3.76
N MET A 82 15.22 -12.34 -2.95
CA MET A 82 15.88 -13.64 -2.99
C MET A 82 15.65 -14.38 -4.31
N ALA A 83 14.42 -14.35 -4.83
CA ALA A 83 14.09 -14.96 -6.11
C ALA A 83 14.87 -14.30 -7.26
N ALA A 84 14.93 -12.98 -7.28
CA ALA A 84 15.70 -12.23 -8.28
C ALA A 84 17.19 -12.55 -8.20
N LEU A 85 17.75 -12.62 -6.98
CA LEU A 85 19.16 -12.92 -6.77
C LEU A 85 19.52 -14.32 -7.26
N GLN A 86 18.74 -15.34 -6.91
CA GLN A 86 18.98 -16.71 -7.35
C GLN A 86 18.83 -16.86 -8.87
N ALA A 87 17.81 -16.20 -9.45
CA ALA A 87 17.62 -16.18 -10.90
C ALA A 87 18.80 -15.49 -11.61
N ALA A 88 19.27 -14.35 -11.08
CA ALA A 88 20.39 -13.63 -11.67
C ALA A 88 21.71 -14.41 -11.61
N LYS A 89 21.97 -15.10 -10.50
CA LYS A 89 23.16 -15.99 -10.33
C LYS A 89 23.16 -17.16 -11.29
N SER A 90 22.00 -17.61 -11.76
CA SER A 90 21.94 -18.66 -12.81
C SER A 90 22.23 -18.13 -14.22
N GLY A 91 22.51 -16.84 -14.38
CA GLY A 91 22.76 -16.18 -15.67
C GLY A 91 21.49 -15.73 -16.41
N ALA A 92 20.31 -15.88 -15.83
CA ALA A 92 19.07 -15.42 -16.42
C ALA A 92 19.03 -13.88 -16.48
N ARG A 93 18.41 -13.31 -17.52
CA ARG A 93 18.08 -11.87 -17.57
C ARG A 93 16.86 -11.64 -16.69
N VAL A 94 17.04 -10.87 -15.64
CA VAL A 94 16.02 -10.63 -14.61
C VAL A 94 15.54 -9.19 -14.64
N ILE A 95 14.22 -9.00 -14.58
CA ILE A 95 13.60 -7.72 -14.27
C ILE A 95 12.91 -7.89 -12.93
N LEU A 96 13.30 -7.09 -11.93
CA LEU A 96 12.63 -6.98 -10.63
C LEU A 96 11.89 -5.66 -10.58
N ALA A 97 10.57 -5.71 -10.39
CA ALA A 97 9.72 -4.51 -10.30
C ALA A 97 9.00 -4.43 -8.95
N ASP A 98 9.00 -3.24 -8.35
CA ASP A 98 8.27 -2.94 -7.12
C ASP A 98 7.61 -1.56 -7.22
N GLU A 99 6.39 -1.42 -6.67
CA GLU A 99 5.67 -0.16 -6.67
C GLU A 99 6.24 0.89 -5.71
N GLN A 100 7.00 0.45 -4.71
CA GLN A 100 7.63 1.31 -3.72
C GLN A 100 8.87 2.01 -4.29
N ASN A 101 9.28 3.07 -3.60
CA ASN A 101 10.51 3.80 -3.93
C ASN A 101 11.79 3.04 -3.51
N GLU A 102 11.65 2.07 -2.62
CA GLU A 102 12.73 1.22 -2.11
C GLU A 102 12.28 -0.22 -2.12
N PHE A 103 13.21 -1.12 -2.38
CA PHE A 103 13.01 -2.55 -2.22
C PHE A 103 13.09 -2.92 -0.74
N GLY A 104 12.43 -4.02 -0.35
CA GLY A 104 12.39 -4.52 1.01
C GLY A 104 10.97 -4.89 1.46
N GLY A 105 9.94 -4.32 0.81
CA GLY A 105 8.54 -4.58 1.15
C GLY A 105 8.23 -4.23 2.61
N TRP A 106 7.47 -5.09 3.29
CA TRP A 106 7.09 -4.87 4.68
C TRP A 106 8.26 -4.86 5.66
N LEU A 107 9.41 -5.49 5.33
CA LEU A 107 10.61 -5.44 6.18
C LEU A 107 11.11 -4.02 6.44
N LEU A 108 10.80 -3.06 5.57
CA LEU A 108 11.14 -1.65 5.77
C LEU A 108 10.39 -1.01 6.96
N GLY A 109 9.30 -1.61 7.40
CA GLY A 109 8.53 -1.19 8.57
C GLY A 109 8.81 -2.00 9.83
N GLU A 110 9.84 -2.87 9.84
CA GLU A 110 10.20 -3.72 10.97
C GLU A 110 11.51 -3.27 11.61
N ALA A 111 11.52 -3.12 12.95
CA ALA A 111 12.73 -2.70 13.68
C ALA A 111 13.64 -3.88 14.05
N ASP A 112 13.05 -4.99 14.51
CA ASP A 112 13.78 -6.06 15.22
C ASP A 112 13.95 -7.35 14.40
N ILE A 113 13.72 -7.29 13.10
CA ILE A 113 13.86 -8.48 12.24
C ILE A 113 15.32 -8.67 11.86
N VAL A 114 15.81 -9.88 12.10
CA VAL A 114 17.14 -10.35 11.69
C VAL A 114 16.96 -11.42 10.62
N ILE A 115 17.73 -11.35 9.54
CA ILE A 115 17.75 -12.34 8.45
C ILE A 115 19.18 -12.86 8.35
N GLY A 116 19.36 -14.17 8.62
CA GLY A 116 20.69 -14.71 8.85
C GLY A 116 21.30 -14.05 10.10
N ASP A 117 22.49 -13.47 9.94
CA ASP A 117 23.21 -12.80 11.01
C ASP A 117 23.13 -11.26 10.93
N ALA A 118 22.29 -10.69 10.06
CA ALA A 118 22.22 -9.27 9.80
C ALA A 118 20.82 -8.70 10.11
N PRO A 119 20.72 -7.45 10.64
CA PRO A 119 19.47 -6.73 10.65
C PRO A 119 18.85 -6.68 9.26
N ALA A 120 17.51 -6.80 9.18
CA ALA A 120 16.80 -6.88 7.89
C ALA A 120 17.14 -5.72 6.95
N PHE A 121 17.36 -4.53 7.49
CA PHE A 121 17.70 -3.35 6.71
C PHE A 121 19.07 -3.49 6.00
N ASN A 122 20.06 -4.01 6.71
CA ASN A 122 21.39 -4.27 6.15
C ASN A 122 21.33 -5.37 5.09
N TRP A 123 20.62 -6.46 5.40
CA TRP A 123 20.40 -7.55 4.47
C TRP A 123 19.74 -7.07 3.15
N ILE A 124 18.71 -6.19 3.23
CA ILE A 124 18.07 -5.58 2.05
C ILE A 124 19.10 -4.78 1.25
N SER A 125 19.86 -3.92 1.93
CA SER A 125 20.85 -3.05 1.31
C SER A 125 21.90 -3.85 0.53
N ASP A 126 22.41 -4.90 1.16
CA ASP A 126 23.43 -5.76 0.58
C ASP A 126 22.92 -6.50 -0.68
N ILE A 127 21.72 -7.09 -0.61
CA ILE A 127 21.13 -7.78 -1.76
C ILE A 127 20.80 -6.80 -2.89
N VAL A 128 20.27 -5.63 -2.58
CA VAL A 128 19.96 -4.63 -3.60
C VAL A 128 21.25 -4.12 -4.28
N ALA A 129 22.33 -3.95 -3.51
CA ALA A 129 23.62 -3.59 -4.06
C ALA A 129 24.20 -4.70 -4.95
N GLU A 130 24.12 -5.97 -4.49
CA GLU A 130 24.55 -7.13 -5.27
C GLU A 130 23.79 -7.25 -6.61
N LEU A 131 22.44 -7.16 -6.55
CA LEU A 131 21.60 -7.16 -7.75
C LEU A 131 21.90 -5.99 -8.68
N GLY A 132 22.13 -4.80 -8.14
CA GLY A 132 22.44 -3.60 -8.92
C GLY A 132 23.78 -3.65 -9.63
N ALA A 133 24.73 -4.46 -9.15
CA ALA A 133 26.02 -4.70 -9.78
C ALA A 133 25.98 -5.75 -10.90
N MET A 134 24.90 -6.53 -11.02
CA MET A 134 24.78 -7.59 -12.02
C MET A 134 24.31 -7.05 -13.37
N PRO A 135 25.05 -7.26 -14.47
CA PRO A 135 24.69 -6.69 -15.79
C PRO A 135 23.45 -7.33 -16.42
N ASN A 136 23.04 -8.50 -15.94
CA ASN A 136 21.84 -9.22 -16.39
C ASN A 136 20.57 -8.87 -15.56
N VAL A 137 20.64 -7.87 -14.66
CA VAL A 137 19.54 -7.47 -13.80
C VAL A 137 19.07 -6.04 -14.12
N THR A 138 17.77 -5.87 -14.21
CA THR A 138 17.11 -4.54 -14.28
C THR A 138 16.24 -4.36 -13.06
N LEU A 139 16.52 -3.32 -12.27
CA LEU A 139 15.75 -2.96 -11.07
C LEU A 139 14.80 -1.81 -11.39
N LEU A 140 13.50 -2.05 -11.31
CA LEU A 140 12.45 -1.07 -11.56
C LEU A 140 11.74 -0.72 -10.24
N ARG A 141 12.11 0.40 -9.64
CA ARG A 141 11.43 0.99 -8.47
C ARG A 141 10.26 1.85 -8.93
N ARG A 142 9.30 2.14 -8.04
CA ARG A 142 8.09 2.94 -8.34
C ARG A 142 7.32 2.39 -9.55
N THR A 143 7.39 1.08 -9.75
CA THR A 143 6.88 0.42 -10.93
C THR A 143 5.86 -0.63 -10.56
N THR A 144 4.60 -0.32 -10.81
CA THR A 144 3.48 -1.22 -10.50
C THR A 144 3.25 -2.19 -11.66
N VAL A 145 3.30 -3.49 -11.39
CA VAL A 145 2.84 -4.52 -12.32
C VAL A 145 1.33 -4.59 -12.23
N PHE A 146 0.62 -4.10 -13.25
CA PHE A 146 -0.85 -3.99 -13.20
C PHE A 146 -1.57 -4.91 -14.19
N GLY A 147 -0.86 -5.56 -15.08
CA GLY A 147 -1.43 -6.49 -16.04
C GLY A 147 -0.56 -7.71 -16.26
N TYR A 148 -1.19 -8.89 -16.27
CA TYR A 148 -0.58 -10.15 -16.62
C TYR A 148 -1.51 -10.87 -17.60
N LEU A 149 -1.07 -10.95 -18.85
CA LEU A 149 -1.85 -11.43 -19.99
C LEU A 149 -1.22 -12.72 -20.54
N ASP A 150 -1.86 -13.28 -21.55
CA ASP A 150 -1.43 -14.53 -22.18
C ASP A 150 0.02 -14.49 -22.65
N HIS A 151 0.66 -15.65 -22.62
CA HIS A 151 2.06 -15.85 -23.01
C HIS A 151 3.06 -15.02 -22.20
N ASN A 152 2.82 -14.86 -20.91
CA ASN A 152 3.66 -14.09 -19.99
C ASN A 152 3.96 -12.66 -20.50
N TYR A 153 2.92 -12.01 -21.02
CA TYR A 153 2.97 -10.61 -21.40
C TYR A 153 2.48 -9.74 -20.24
N LEU A 154 3.39 -8.92 -19.70
CA LEU A 154 3.10 -8.07 -18.56
C LEU A 154 3.11 -6.60 -18.96
N THR A 155 2.26 -5.85 -18.30
CA THR A 155 2.23 -4.39 -18.39
C THR A 155 2.54 -3.79 -17.02
N LEU A 156 3.50 -2.84 -17.02
CA LEU A 156 3.93 -2.17 -15.82
C LEU A 156 3.89 -0.66 -16.03
N ASN A 157 3.52 0.07 -14.99
CA ASN A 157 3.55 1.54 -14.97
C ASN A 157 4.66 2.03 -14.03
N GLU A 158 5.70 2.61 -14.60
CA GLU A 158 6.79 3.24 -13.87
C GLU A 158 6.47 4.73 -13.65
N ARG A 159 6.47 5.19 -12.42
CA ARG A 159 6.34 6.60 -12.04
C ARG A 159 7.71 7.26 -12.08
N VAL A 160 8.10 7.78 -13.25
CA VAL A 160 9.46 8.30 -13.47
C VAL A 160 9.67 9.65 -12.76
N THR A 161 8.75 10.58 -12.93
CA THR A 161 8.84 11.92 -12.33
C THR A 161 7.59 12.35 -11.56
N ASP A 162 6.59 11.50 -11.44
CA ASP A 162 5.36 11.79 -10.71
C ASP A 162 5.58 12.25 -9.25
N HIS A 163 6.63 11.73 -8.63
CA HIS A 163 6.99 12.00 -7.24
C HIS A 163 7.80 13.28 -7.04
N LEU A 164 8.18 13.96 -8.11
CA LEU A 164 9.01 15.15 -8.05
C LEU A 164 8.14 16.41 -7.97
N PRO A 165 8.46 17.36 -7.08
CA PRO A 165 7.74 18.63 -7.00
C PRO A 165 7.94 19.50 -8.24
N SER A 166 9.07 19.38 -8.90
CA SER A 166 9.36 20.03 -10.20
C SER A 166 9.83 18.95 -11.17
N ARG A 167 9.14 18.82 -12.30
CA ARG A 167 9.41 17.76 -13.28
C ARG A 167 10.33 18.27 -14.38
N PRO A 168 11.45 17.56 -14.65
CA PRO A 168 12.30 17.86 -15.80
C PRO A 168 11.53 17.64 -17.11
N THR A 169 11.52 18.61 -18.00
CA THR A 169 10.76 18.57 -19.26
C THR A 169 11.25 17.51 -20.25
N HIS A 170 12.49 17.06 -20.11
CA HIS A 170 13.10 16.03 -20.97
C HIS A 170 12.80 14.60 -20.52
N LEU A 171 12.25 14.39 -19.31
CA LEU A 171 11.87 13.09 -18.79
C LEU A 171 10.36 12.87 -18.88
N PRO A 172 9.88 11.64 -19.05
CA PRO A 172 8.48 11.35 -19.01
C PRO A 172 7.95 11.43 -17.56
N ARG A 173 6.68 11.75 -17.42
CA ARG A 173 5.98 11.63 -16.14
C ARG A 173 5.86 10.17 -15.72
N GLN A 174 5.39 9.36 -16.65
CA GLN A 174 5.23 7.93 -16.47
C GLN A 174 5.72 7.17 -17.71
N ARG A 175 6.14 5.93 -17.50
CA ARG A 175 6.53 5.01 -18.56
C ARG A 175 5.74 3.71 -18.46
N LEU A 176 5.04 3.38 -19.55
CA LEU A 176 4.37 2.11 -19.70
C LEU A 176 5.34 1.09 -20.25
N TRP A 177 5.73 0.14 -19.42
CA TRP A 177 6.50 -1.02 -19.84
C TRP A 177 5.58 -2.12 -20.37
N LYS A 178 5.98 -2.70 -21.48
CA LYS A 178 5.38 -3.87 -22.10
C LYS A 178 6.44 -4.95 -22.16
N ILE A 179 6.35 -5.92 -21.25
CA ILE A 179 7.41 -6.90 -21.04
C ILE A 179 6.92 -8.29 -21.40
N ARG A 180 7.71 -9.00 -22.20
CA ARG A 180 7.52 -10.41 -22.47
C ARG A 180 8.58 -11.21 -21.69
N ALA A 181 8.13 -12.01 -20.72
CA ALA A 181 8.99 -12.85 -19.90
C ALA A 181 8.86 -14.33 -20.29
N LYS A 182 9.93 -15.11 -20.14
CA LYS A 182 9.82 -16.57 -20.27
C LYS A 182 9.11 -17.16 -19.05
N GLN A 183 9.41 -16.64 -17.85
CA GLN A 183 8.79 -17.02 -16.59
C GLN A 183 8.47 -15.79 -15.75
N VAL A 184 7.46 -15.91 -14.90
CA VAL A 184 7.03 -14.83 -13.99
C VAL A 184 7.01 -15.38 -12.57
N ILE A 185 7.62 -14.64 -11.64
CA ILE A 185 7.54 -14.90 -10.22
C ILE A 185 6.70 -13.80 -9.58
N ILE A 186 5.58 -14.18 -8.98
CA ILE A 186 4.68 -13.27 -8.28
C ILE A 186 5.06 -13.29 -6.79
N ALA A 187 5.66 -12.19 -6.32
CA ALA A 187 6.15 -12.02 -4.95
C ALA A 187 5.56 -10.74 -4.31
N GLN A 188 4.32 -10.43 -4.65
CA GLN A 188 3.64 -9.16 -4.33
C GLN A 188 3.24 -9.02 -2.85
N GLY A 189 3.41 -10.08 -2.03
CA GLY A 189 3.01 -10.07 -0.63
C GLY A 189 1.50 -10.09 -0.43
N ALA A 190 1.06 -9.49 0.66
CA ALA A 190 -0.35 -9.40 1.03
C ALA A 190 -0.65 -8.05 1.67
N HIS A 191 -1.86 -7.57 1.48
CA HIS A 191 -2.38 -6.41 2.19
C HIS A 191 -3.20 -6.85 3.41
N GLU A 192 -3.09 -6.10 4.49
CA GLU A 192 -3.98 -6.28 5.64
C GLU A 192 -5.42 -5.99 5.22
N ARG A 193 -6.32 -6.82 5.70
CA ARG A 193 -7.75 -6.65 5.51
C ARG A 193 -8.32 -5.86 6.69
N PRO A 194 -8.93 -4.67 6.47
CA PRO A 194 -9.54 -3.92 7.56
C PRO A 194 -10.72 -4.69 8.15
N LEU A 195 -10.84 -4.60 9.48
CA LEU A 195 -12.03 -5.09 10.17
C LEU A 195 -13.23 -4.17 9.88
N VAL A 196 -14.40 -4.77 9.75
CA VAL A 196 -15.65 -4.04 9.49
C VAL A 196 -16.36 -3.76 10.81
N PHE A 197 -16.43 -2.49 11.17
CA PHE A 197 -17.18 -1.98 12.33
C PHE A 197 -17.68 -0.56 12.06
N ALA A 198 -18.62 -0.10 12.86
CA ALA A 198 -19.19 1.24 12.71
C ALA A 198 -18.10 2.32 12.90
N GLY A 199 -17.90 3.16 11.91
CA GLY A 199 -16.91 4.24 11.93
C GLY A 199 -15.48 3.81 11.60
N ASN A 200 -15.27 2.64 10.99
CA ASN A 200 -13.92 2.19 10.56
C ASN A 200 -13.31 3.08 9.46
N ASP A 201 -14.09 3.98 8.88
CA ASP A 201 -13.69 4.99 7.90
C ASP A 201 -13.28 6.34 8.55
N LEU A 202 -13.34 6.44 9.88
CA LEU A 202 -12.98 7.67 10.59
C LEU A 202 -11.47 7.91 10.54
N PRO A 203 -11.04 9.20 10.41
CA PRO A 203 -9.64 9.55 10.61
C PRO A 203 -9.13 9.08 11.98
N GLY A 204 -7.96 8.43 11.96
CA GLY A 204 -7.36 7.81 13.14
C GLY A 204 -7.58 6.30 13.22
N VAL A 205 -8.46 5.73 12.39
CA VAL A 205 -8.54 4.28 12.18
C VAL A 205 -7.52 3.89 11.12
N MET A 206 -6.56 3.03 11.47
CA MET A 206 -5.43 2.66 10.63
C MET A 206 -5.18 1.15 10.68
N LEU A 207 -4.62 0.61 9.61
CA LEU A 207 -4.11 -0.76 9.59
C LEU A 207 -2.84 -0.86 10.45
N ALA A 208 -2.64 -2.00 11.11
CA ALA A 208 -1.52 -2.22 12.03
C ALA A 208 -0.15 -2.06 11.35
N GLY A 209 0.03 -2.62 10.15
CA GLY A 209 1.25 -2.47 9.37
C GLY A 209 1.53 -1.03 8.93
N ALA A 210 0.49 -0.23 8.68
CA ALA A 210 0.64 1.20 8.40
C ALA A 210 1.17 1.94 9.64
N VAL A 211 0.66 1.64 10.84
CA VAL A 211 1.14 2.21 12.10
C VAL A 211 2.62 1.87 12.32
N ARG A 212 3.02 0.62 12.14
CA ARG A 212 4.42 0.18 12.26
C ARG A 212 5.33 0.91 11.27
N THR A 213 4.88 1.07 10.03
CA THR A 213 5.61 1.82 9.01
C THR A 213 5.82 3.28 9.43
N TYR A 214 4.81 3.94 10.00
CA TYR A 214 4.95 5.30 10.51
C TYR A 214 6.00 5.38 11.63
N ILE A 215 5.97 4.44 12.57
CA ILE A 215 6.90 4.43 13.70
C ILE A 215 8.31 4.07 13.23
N ASN A 216 8.47 2.88 12.63
CA ASN A 216 9.79 2.28 12.41
C ASN A 216 10.54 2.86 11.20
N ARG A 217 9.80 3.26 10.16
CA ARG A 217 10.42 3.81 8.94
C ARG A 217 10.50 5.33 8.96
N TYR A 218 9.49 6.00 9.53
CA TYR A 218 9.39 7.45 9.47
C TYR A 218 9.57 8.14 10.82
N GLY A 219 9.71 7.42 11.93
CA GLY A 219 9.91 7.98 13.26
C GLY A 219 8.69 8.77 13.78
N VAL A 220 7.50 8.46 13.31
CA VAL A 220 6.28 9.20 13.66
C VAL A 220 5.32 8.28 14.42
N CYS A 221 5.02 8.62 15.66
CA CYS A 221 3.96 7.96 16.42
C CYS A 221 2.58 8.52 16.00
N PRO A 222 1.68 7.72 15.38
CA PRO A 222 0.42 8.21 14.84
C PRO A 222 -0.63 8.53 15.89
N GLY A 223 -0.44 8.14 17.16
CA GLY A 223 -1.40 8.41 18.22
C GLY A 223 -0.82 8.23 19.62
N GLN A 224 -1.15 9.13 20.54
CA GLN A 224 -0.70 9.06 21.94
C GLN A 224 -1.50 8.05 22.79
N ARG A 225 -2.75 7.80 22.43
CA ARG A 225 -3.63 6.78 23.04
C ARG A 225 -4.22 5.95 21.94
N THR A 226 -3.89 4.67 21.92
CA THR A 226 -4.22 3.78 20.81
C THR A 226 -4.85 2.49 21.33
N ILE A 227 -5.91 2.06 20.64
CA ILE A 227 -6.49 0.73 20.82
C ILE A 227 -6.08 -0.09 19.59
N VAL A 228 -5.43 -1.22 19.83
CA VAL A 228 -5.07 -2.20 18.80
C VAL A 228 -6.07 -3.32 18.85
N VAL A 229 -6.86 -3.50 17.78
CA VAL A 229 -7.84 -4.60 17.66
C VAL A 229 -7.29 -5.63 16.69
N CYS A 230 -7.22 -6.89 17.11
CA CYS A 230 -6.59 -7.93 16.32
C CYS A 230 -7.30 -9.29 16.40
N ASN A 231 -6.96 -10.13 15.44
CA ASN A 231 -7.33 -11.55 15.38
C ASN A 231 -6.14 -12.46 15.04
N ASN A 232 -4.92 -11.94 15.16
CA ASN A 232 -3.67 -12.66 14.87
C ASN A 232 -2.52 -12.09 15.69
N ASP A 233 -1.36 -12.76 15.67
CA ASP A 233 -0.21 -12.40 16.50
C ASP A 233 0.57 -11.18 15.97
N ASP A 234 0.45 -10.84 14.68
CA ASP A 234 1.27 -9.78 14.09
C ASP A 234 0.96 -8.40 14.68
N ALA A 235 -0.30 -8.13 15.03
CA ALA A 235 -0.70 -6.87 15.64
C ALA A 235 -0.12 -6.65 17.05
N TYR A 236 0.34 -7.70 17.73
CA TYR A 236 1.05 -7.57 19.00
C TYR A 236 2.39 -6.86 18.83
N ARG A 237 3.06 -7.01 17.68
CA ARG A 237 4.27 -6.21 17.34
C ARG A 237 3.92 -4.73 17.26
N THR A 238 2.79 -4.39 16.64
CA THR A 238 2.32 -3.01 16.55
C THR A 238 2.05 -2.41 17.93
N ALA A 239 1.48 -3.20 18.85
CA ALA A 239 1.26 -2.74 20.22
C ALA A 239 2.59 -2.46 20.96
N LEU A 240 3.60 -3.31 20.77
CA LEU A 240 4.93 -3.10 21.33
C LEU A 240 5.62 -1.86 20.73
N ASP A 241 5.58 -1.68 19.42
CA ASP A 241 6.17 -0.52 18.74
C ASP A 241 5.53 0.79 19.20
N LEU A 242 4.20 0.82 19.31
CA LEU A 242 3.46 1.95 19.88
C LEU A 242 3.88 2.24 21.31
N HIS A 243 3.97 1.21 22.16
CA HIS A 243 4.38 1.34 23.55
C HIS A 243 5.81 1.89 23.66
N HIS A 244 6.75 1.35 22.90
CA HIS A 244 8.13 1.82 22.84
C HIS A 244 8.25 3.27 22.32
N SER A 245 7.32 3.71 21.46
CA SER A 245 7.25 5.10 21.02
C SER A 245 6.58 6.06 22.01
N GLY A 246 6.20 5.56 23.20
CA GLY A 246 5.63 6.35 24.30
C GLY A 246 4.10 6.48 24.26
N ALA A 247 3.40 5.75 23.43
CA ALA A 247 1.94 5.75 23.41
C ALA A 247 1.36 4.91 24.57
N LEU A 248 0.18 5.31 25.04
CA LEU A 248 -0.66 4.48 25.90
C LEU A 248 -1.44 3.52 25.01
N VAL A 249 -1.24 2.22 25.21
CA VAL A 249 -1.79 1.18 24.35
C VAL A 249 -2.69 0.25 25.13
N VAL A 250 -3.85 -0.05 24.56
CA VAL A 250 -4.72 -1.17 24.98
C VAL A 250 -4.86 -2.09 23.77
N LEU A 251 -4.74 -3.38 23.96
CA LEU A 251 -4.90 -4.38 22.91
C LEU A 251 -6.19 -5.16 23.14
N THR A 252 -7.00 -5.36 22.12
CA THR A 252 -8.17 -6.23 22.12
C THR A 252 -7.94 -7.38 21.14
N ASP A 253 -7.85 -8.60 21.65
CA ASP A 253 -7.76 -9.80 20.81
C ASP A 253 -9.14 -10.45 20.67
N LEU A 254 -9.57 -10.63 19.44
CA LEU A 254 -10.87 -11.26 19.12
C LEU A 254 -10.83 -12.79 19.23
N ARG A 255 -9.68 -13.36 19.54
CA ARG A 255 -9.52 -14.82 19.73
C ARG A 255 -9.63 -15.18 21.21
N GLU A 256 -10.28 -16.28 21.48
CA GLU A 256 -10.29 -16.89 22.81
C GLU A 256 -8.96 -17.61 23.08
N ASN A 257 -8.39 -17.40 24.28
CA ASN A 257 -7.20 -18.12 24.77
C ASN A 257 -5.95 -18.00 23.87
N ALA A 258 -5.73 -16.85 23.26
CA ALA A 258 -4.52 -16.62 22.48
C ALA A 258 -3.26 -16.77 23.35
N THR A 259 -2.27 -17.52 22.85
CA THR A 259 -0.99 -17.80 23.53
C THR A 259 0.17 -17.65 22.58
N GLY A 260 1.34 -17.28 23.11
CA GLY A 260 2.53 -17.17 22.28
C GLY A 260 3.58 -16.23 22.88
N PRO A 261 4.77 -16.17 22.26
CA PRO A 261 5.86 -15.32 22.75
C PRO A 261 5.53 -13.83 22.68
N LEU A 262 4.88 -13.36 21.61
CA LEU A 262 4.50 -11.95 21.47
C LEU A 262 3.45 -11.54 22.50
N ILE A 263 2.50 -12.42 22.82
CA ILE A 263 1.48 -12.19 23.85
C ILE A 263 2.13 -12.04 25.23
N ARG A 264 3.13 -12.88 25.55
CA ARG A 264 3.91 -12.75 26.78
C ARG A 264 4.66 -11.43 26.82
N ALA A 265 5.34 -11.06 25.74
CA ALA A 265 6.07 -9.81 25.66
C ALA A 265 5.17 -8.58 25.87
N VAL A 266 3.98 -8.57 25.30
CA VAL A 266 2.98 -7.49 25.49
C VAL A 266 2.55 -7.40 26.96
N ARG A 267 2.30 -8.54 27.63
CA ARG A 267 1.95 -8.58 29.06
C ARG A 267 3.10 -8.12 29.94
N GLU A 268 4.34 -8.54 29.63
CA GLU A 268 5.55 -8.12 30.35
C GLU A 268 5.82 -6.62 30.20
N ALA A 269 5.46 -6.03 29.05
CA ALA A 269 5.50 -4.59 28.82
C ALA A 269 4.41 -3.81 29.58
N GLY A 270 3.49 -4.49 30.28
CA GLY A 270 2.39 -3.86 31.03
C GLY A 270 1.26 -3.34 30.17
N ILE A 271 1.15 -3.79 28.93
CA ILE A 271 0.05 -3.44 28.01
C ILE A 271 -1.18 -4.27 28.40
N GLU A 272 -2.31 -3.59 28.60
CA GLU A 272 -3.58 -4.24 28.91
C GLU A 272 -4.10 -5.01 27.68
N ILE A 273 -4.48 -6.27 27.87
CA ILE A 273 -5.11 -7.11 26.85
C ILE A 273 -6.54 -7.42 27.27
N LEU A 274 -7.50 -6.92 26.48
CA LEU A 274 -8.93 -7.22 26.59
C LEU A 274 -9.26 -8.40 25.67
N GLN A 275 -10.09 -9.31 26.15
CA GLN A 275 -10.59 -10.48 25.40
C GLN A 275 -12.12 -10.46 25.38
#